data_688cc993e341e597c9b7d3b6ace99d0c
#
_entry.id   688cc993e341e597c9b7d3b6ace99d0c
#
_cell.length_a   1.000
_cell.length_b   1.000
_cell.length_c   1.000
_cell.angle_alpha   90.00
_cell.angle_beta   90.00
_cell.angle_gamma   90.00
#
_symmetry.space_group_name_H-M   'P 1'
#
loop_
_entity.id
_entity.type
_entity.pdbx_description
1 polymer ?
#
loop_
_entity_poly.entity_id
_entity_poly.type
_entity_poly.pdbx_seq_one_letter_code
_entity_poly.pdbx_strand_id
1 'polypeptide(L)'
;KFILLFITNLLVLAAFYASIPIIPVYCQEIGITGSKVGIVLTAMSVATVLFRPVAGYLLDNFNRYRVYLLFLTLFCLSFPAFIAFPVFGLLIVVRLYMGVVYSVCASATMTLAGDVLPTSKVTEGISRFAFTVSIGMALGPYVGLQVQSNMSSKASFLTIFGITVLALICVSCCRMKYPKVQRKKFSIRETIYGPAVPFMLNMMFLMIPYGAVIAYCSILAQEKDIMGYLPYFYICLVVGMLISKLSTQKVIDGGKHRPLVYASLVVLILTMISFLFLTTGVHLLVAGFFFGLGYGILQPLFQSFVTGTTPGPKRGAANATYMLSYDIGIGIGSLLMGFMQESIGLTTGFALTAIAYVVGGIVYISYVDGYYRKLRVDSSAG
;
A
#
# COMPACT_ATOMS: atom_id res chain seq x y z
N LYS A 1 6.56 25.20 -1.73
CA LYS A 1 6.25 24.31 -0.61
C LYS A 1 5.56 23.04 -1.10
N PHE A 2 4.48 23.15 -1.89
CA PHE A 2 3.76 21.98 -2.43
C PHE A 2 4.66 21.06 -3.27
N ILE A 3 5.49 21.62 -4.17
CA ILE A 3 6.44 20.84 -4.99
C ILE A 3 7.45 20.09 -4.10
N LEU A 4 7.99 20.73 -3.06
CA LEU A 4 8.91 20.07 -2.12
C LEU A 4 8.23 18.93 -1.38
N LEU A 5 6.98 19.10 -0.93
CA LEU A 5 6.20 18.02 -0.32
C LEU A 5 5.89 16.90 -1.31
N PHE A 6 5.58 17.26 -2.58
CA PHE A 6 5.37 16.28 -3.64
C PHE A 6 6.62 15.41 -3.88
N ILE A 7 7.80 16.06 -4.01
CA ILE A 7 9.07 15.34 -4.16
C ILE A 7 9.38 14.51 -2.92
N THR A 8 9.20 15.07 -1.73
CA THR A 8 9.41 14.32 -0.47
C THR A 8 8.53 13.08 -0.40
N ASN A 9 7.23 13.21 -0.69
CA ASN A 9 6.32 12.07 -0.68
C ASN A 9 6.69 11.02 -1.73
N LEU A 10 7.06 11.46 -2.93
CA LEU A 10 7.53 10.56 -3.98
C LEU A 10 8.75 9.76 -3.52
N LEU A 11 9.75 10.41 -2.92
CA LEU A 11 10.96 9.75 -2.43
C LEU A 11 10.66 8.78 -1.28
N VAL A 12 9.80 9.18 -0.33
CA VAL A 12 9.39 8.31 0.79
C VAL A 12 8.63 7.08 0.29
N LEU A 13 7.71 7.26 -0.65
CA LEU A 13 6.97 6.15 -1.25
C LEU A 13 7.87 5.26 -2.10
N ALA A 14 8.77 5.84 -2.89
CA ALA A 14 9.74 5.06 -3.65
C ALA A 14 10.63 4.21 -2.72
N ALA A 15 11.12 4.77 -1.63
CA ALA A 15 11.89 4.07 -0.60
C ALA A 15 11.08 2.93 0.06
N PHE A 16 9.84 3.22 0.42
CA PHE A 16 8.92 2.23 1.00
C PHE A 16 8.67 1.06 0.04
N TYR A 17 8.24 1.36 -1.19
CA TYR A 17 7.95 0.33 -2.20
C TYR A 17 9.19 -0.43 -2.66
N ALA A 18 10.37 0.22 -2.70
CA ALA A 18 11.64 -0.45 -2.98
C ALA A 18 11.94 -1.55 -1.94
N SER A 19 11.67 -1.29 -0.67
CA SER A 19 11.97 -2.22 0.41
C SER A 19 11.14 -3.51 0.36
N ILE A 20 9.95 -3.47 -0.23
CA ILE A 20 9.00 -4.58 -0.22
C ILE A 20 9.58 -5.84 -0.90
N PRO A 21 10.04 -5.81 -2.16
CA PRO A 21 10.58 -7.00 -2.82
C PRO A 21 12.00 -7.36 -2.38
N ILE A 22 12.75 -6.43 -1.78
CA ILE A 22 14.14 -6.65 -1.34
C ILE A 22 14.19 -7.47 -0.06
N ILE A 23 13.31 -7.18 0.90
CA ILE A 23 13.33 -7.81 2.22
C ILE A 23 13.16 -9.33 2.16
N PRO A 24 12.22 -9.91 1.39
CA PRO A 24 12.11 -11.36 1.27
C PRO A 24 13.37 -12.03 0.75
N VAL A 25 13.99 -11.47 -0.29
CA VAL A 25 15.24 -11.96 -0.86
C VAL A 25 16.38 -11.84 0.16
N TYR A 26 16.49 -10.71 0.83
CA TYR A 26 17.47 -10.52 1.90
C TYR A 26 17.29 -11.52 3.05
N CYS A 27 16.06 -11.81 3.45
CA CYS A 27 15.78 -12.84 4.45
C CYS A 27 16.35 -14.21 4.02
N GLN A 28 16.15 -14.59 2.75
CA GLN A 28 16.71 -15.83 2.23
C GLN A 28 18.24 -15.83 2.17
N GLU A 29 18.86 -14.71 1.78
CA GLU A 29 20.33 -14.55 1.78
C GLU A 29 20.97 -14.80 3.16
N ILE A 30 20.24 -14.48 4.24
CA ILE A 30 20.71 -14.70 5.63
C ILE A 30 20.13 -15.98 6.26
N GLY A 31 19.57 -16.90 5.46
CA GLY A 31 19.08 -18.21 5.88
C GLY A 31 17.70 -18.22 6.55
N ILE A 32 16.92 -17.14 6.41
CA ILE A 32 15.53 -17.07 6.88
C ILE A 32 14.61 -17.39 5.69
N THR A 33 13.87 -18.49 5.77
CA THR A 33 13.03 -18.99 4.67
C THR A 33 11.60 -19.27 5.13
N GLY A 34 10.71 -19.52 4.18
CA GLY A 34 9.34 -20.00 4.39
C GLY A 34 8.49 -19.10 5.28
N SER A 35 7.82 -19.70 6.24
CA SER A 35 6.90 -19.03 7.18
C SER A 35 7.55 -17.91 7.98
N LYS A 36 8.85 -18.01 8.29
CA LYS A 36 9.60 -16.96 8.98
C LYS A 36 9.69 -15.68 8.17
N VAL A 37 9.82 -15.76 6.84
CA VAL A 37 9.77 -14.57 5.95
C VAL A 37 8.39 -13.93 6.05
N GLY A 38 7.31 -14.70 5.98
CA GLY A 38 5.94 -14.22 6.13
C GLY A 38 5.71 -13.48 7.46
N ILE A 39 6.25 -14.00 8.56
CA ILE A 39 6.17 -13.36 9.89
C ILE A 39 6.90 -12.01 9.88
N VAL A 40 8.13 -11.95 9.34
CA VAL A 40 8.88 -10.69 9.22
C VAL A 40 8.10 -9.65 8.41
N LEU A 41 7.50 -10.05 7.28
CA LEU A 41 6.74 -9.14 6.43
C LEU A 41 5.46 -8.65 7.12
N THR A 42 4.73 -9.55 7.75
CA THR A 42 3.45 -9.26 8.45
C THR A 42 3.64 -8.37 9.66
N ALA A 43 4.78 -8.46 10.36
CA ALA A 43 5.08 -7.65 11.55
C ALA A 43 4.90 -6.15 11.28
N MET A 44 5.30 -5.66 10.12
CA MET A 44 5.08 -4.26 9.74
C MET A 44 3.60 -3.91 9.62
N SER A 45 2.80 -4.76 8.98
CA SER A 45 1.36 -4.54 8.80
C SER A 45 0.65 -4.48 10.16
N VAL A 46 0.98 -5.40 11.07
CA VAL A 46 0.43 -5.41 12.44
C VAL A 46 0.75 -4.09 13.16
N ALA A 47 2.01 -3.67 13.15
CA ALA A 47 2.41 -2.43 13.79
C ALA A 47 1.73 -1.20 13.16
N THR A 48 1.60 -1.17 11.84
CA THR A 48 0.93 -0.07 11.12
C THR A 48 -0.54 0.03 11.52
N VAL A 49 -1.26 -1.09 11.55
CA VAL A 49 -2.68 -1.15 11.96
C VAL A 49 -2.86 -0.65 13.38
N LEU A 50 -2.08 -1.19 14.32
CA LEU A 50 -2.19 -0.84 15.74
C LEU A 50 -1.82 0.63 16.02
N PHE A 51 -0.89 1.19 15.26
CA PHE A 51 -0.41 2.55 15.49
C PHE A 51 -1.17 3.63 14.70
N ARG A 52 -2.02 3.29 13.71
CA ARG A 52 -2.80 4.27 12.93
C ARG A 52 -3.63 5.23 13.77
N PRO A 53 -4.37 4.78 14.83
CA PRO A 53 -5.10 5.70 15.70
C PRO A 53 -4.18 6.70 16.41
N VAL A 54 -3.02 6.23 16.86
CA VAL A 54 -2.00 7.07 17.51
C VAL A 54 -1.40 8.07 16.53
N ALA A 55 -1.12 7.64 15.30
CA ALA A 55 -0.63 8.50 14.23
C ALA A 55 -1.60 9.67 13.96
N GLY A 56 -2.91 9.37 13.84
CA GLY A 56 -3.94 10.39 13.70
C GLY A 56 -3.95 11.37 14.89
N TYR A 57 -3.94 10.85 16.10
CA TYR A 57 -3.89 11.65 17.31
C TYR A 57 -2.66 12.59 17.37
N LEU A 58 -1.49 12.08 17.02
CA LEU A 58 -0.26 12.87 16.98
C LEU A 58 -0.36 14.03 15.99
N LEU A 59 -0.91 13.78 14.79
CA LEU A 59 -1.07 14.80 13.76
C LEU A 59 -2.15 15.84 14.09
N ASP A 60 -3.16 15.46 14.87
CA ASP A 60 -4.23 16.37 15.28
C ASP A 60 -3.89 17.20 16.51
N ASN A 61 -2.98 16.73 17.38
CA ASN A 61 -2.69 17.37 18.66
C ASN A 61 -1.32 18.04 18.76
N PHE A 62 -0.43 17.78 17.81
CA PHE A 62 0.92 18.34 17.77
C PHE A 62 1.19 19.05 16.46
N ASN A 63 2.30 19.76 16.39
CA ASN A 63 2.74 20.40 15.16
C ASN A 63 3.05 19.32 14.10
N ARG A 64 2.17 19.18 13.12
CA ARG A 64 2.24 18.16 12.04
C ARG A 64 3.58 18.12 11.34
N TYR A 65 4.17 19.27 11.08
CA TYR A 65 5.47 19.36 10.42
C TYR A 65 6.60 18.81 11.29
N ARG A 66 6.63 19.16 12.60
CA ARG A 66 7.63 18.63 13.53
C ARG A 66 7.47 17.13 13.75
N VAL A 67 6.22 16.66 13.89
CA VAL A 67 5.90 15.23 13.98
C VAL A 67 6.40 14.51 12.72
N TYR A 68 6.10 15.05 11.54
CA TYR A 68 6.56 14.46 10.29
C TYR A 68 8.08 14.41 10.17
N LEU A 69 8.79 15.50 10.49
CA LEU A 69 10.26 15.51 10.49
C LEU A 69 10.84 14.44 11.43
N LEU A 70 10.35 14.35 12.66
CA LEU A 70 10.79 13.36 13.62
C LEU A 70 10.59 11.94 13.08
N PHE A 71 9.37 11.62 12.64
CA PHE A 71 9.06 10.28 12.17
C PHE A 71 9.73 9.93 10.85
N LEU A 72 9.95 10.90 9.96
CA LEU A 72 10.75 10.69 8.74
C LEU A 72 12.22 10.42 9.07
N THR A 73 12.80 11.12 10.05
CA THR A 73 14.17 10.82 10.53
C THR A 73 14.26 9.39 11.09
N LEU A 74 13.28 9.00 11.90
CA LEU A 74 13.17 7.64 12.41
C LEU A 74 12.97 6.61 11.29
N PHE A 75 12.19 6.94 10.24
CA PHE A 75 11.99 6.08 9.07
C PHE A 75 13.29 5.87 8.27
N CYS A 76 14.11 6.91 8.13
CA CYS A 76 15.42 6.77 7.50
C CYS A 76 16.28 5.71 8.22
N LEU A 77 16.28 5.71 9.56
CA LEU A 77 17.06 4.76 10.36
C LEU A 77 16.59 3.30 10.26
N SER A 78 15.39 3.05 9.74
CA SER A 78 14.89 1.68 9.52
C SER A 78 15.76 0.88 8.55
N PHE A 79 16.31 1.53 7.52
CA PHE A 79 17.02 0.82 6.44
C PHE A 79 18.42 0.36 6.85
N PRO A 80 19.29 1.16 7.48
CA PRO A 80 20.55 0.66 8.02
C PRO A 80 20.33 -0.35 9.16
N ALA A 81 19.21 -0.30 9.88
CA ALA A 81 18.89 -1.28 10.91
C ALA A 81 18.72 -2.70 10.36
N PHE A 82 18.21 -2.88 9.11
CA PHE A 82 18.19 -4.20 8.46
C PHE A 82 19.60 -4.79 8.29
N ILE A 83 20.59 -3.95 8.00
CA ILE A 83 21.98 -4.39 7.81
C ILE A 83 22.65 -4.69 9.15
N ALA A 84 22.35 -3.85 10.18
CA ALA A 84 22.95 -3.96 11.50
C ALA A 84 22.43 -5.17 12.30
N PHE A 85 21.22 -5.61 12.04
CA PHE A 85 20.54 -6.66 12.82
C PHE A 85 20.05 -7.85 11.96
N PRO A 86 20.96 -8.62 11.33
CA PRO A 86 20.60 -9.70 10.38
C PRO A 86 20.16 -10.99 11.11
N VAL A 87 19.29 -10.87 12.09
CA VAL A 87 18.81 -11.99 12.91
C VAL A 87 17.29 -11.98 12.92
N PHE A 88 16.65 -13.15 12.78
CA PHE A 88 15.19 -13.28 12.65
C PHE A 88 14.40 -12.46 13.68
N GLY A 89 14.68 -12.63 14.97
CA GLY A 89 13.96 -11.91 16.02
C GLY A 89 14.15 -10.39 15.95
N LEU A 90 15.36 -9.92 15.63
CA LEU A 90 15.65 -8.50 15.50
C LEU A 90 15.03 -7.90 14.23
N LEU A 91 14.96 -8.65 13.14
CA LEU A 91 14.25 -8.21 11.93
C LEU A 91 12.76 -8.01 12.18
N ILE A 92 12.12 -8.83 13.00
CA ILE A 92 10.74 -8.60 13.44
C ILE A 92 10.63 -7.26 14.18
N VAL A 93 11.55 -6.96 15.10
CA VAL A 93 11.57 -5.69 15.84
C VAL A 93 11.77 -4.51 14.89
N VAL A 94 12.71 -4.62 13.92
CA VAL A 94 12.93 -3.58 12.89
C VAL A 94 11.67 -3.37 12.04
N ARG A 95 10.95 -4.42 11.69
CA ARG A 95 9.71 -4.34 10.91
C ARG A 95 8.56 -3.74 11.73
N LEU A 96 8.42 -4.11 13.00
CA LEU A 96 7.46 -3.47 13.90
C LEU A 96 7.76 -1.98 14.05
N TYR A 97 9.02 -1.63 14.31
CA TYR A 97 9.47 -0.24 14.35
C TYR A 97 9.14 0.52 13.05
N MET A 98 9.49 -0.06 11.90
CA MET A 98 9.22 0.51 10.58
C MET A 98 7.71 0.75 10.37
N GLY A 99 6.85 -0.18 10.80
CA GLY A 99 5.39 -0.06 10.70
C GLY A 99 4.84 1.11 11.53
N VAL A 100 5.31 1.25 12.78
CA VAL A 100 4.95 2.39 13.64
C VAL A 100 5.32 3.71 12.97
N VAL A 101 6.55 3.83 12.51
CA VAL A 101 7.08 5.07 11.96
C VAL A 101 6.42 5.42 10.62
N TYR A 102 6.27 4.42 9.74
CA TYR A 102 5.63 4.60 8.44
C TYR A 102 4.16 5.00 8.54
N SER A 103 3.42 4.49 9.53
CA SER A 103 2.01 4.85 9.73
C SER A 103 1.82 6.35 9.92
N VAL A 104 2.74 7.01 10.64
CA VAL A 104 2.74 8.46 10.84
C VAL A 104 3.18 9.19 9.56
N CYS A 105 4.25 8.74 8.91
CA CYS A 105 4.74 9.36 7.68
C CYS A 105 3.68 9.36 6.57
N ALA A 106 3.04 8.21 6.33
CA ALA A 106 2.01 8.07 5.32
C ALA A 106 0.77 8.95 5.58
N SER A 107 0.37 9.07 6.85
CA SER A 107 -0.76 9.93 7.24
C SER A 107 -0.42 11.42 7.18
N ALA A 108 0.82 11.77 7.54
CA ALA A 108 1.28 13.17 7.61
C ALA A 108 1.39 13.82 6.24
N THR A 109 1.91 13.12 5.23
CA THR A 109 2.18 13.71 3.92
C THR A 109 0.93 14.23 3.22
N MET A 110 -0.17 13.47 3.23
CA MET A 110 -1.46 13.88 2.67
C MET A 110 -2.05 15.08 3.41
N THR A 111 -1.95 15.06 4.75
CA THR A 111 -2.46 16.16 5.58
C THR A 111 -1.67 17.44 5.35
N LEU A 112 -0.33 17.35 5.31
CA LEU A 112 0.55 18.49 5.03
C LEU A 112 0.36 19.06 3.62
N ALA A 113 0.11 18.20 2.63
CA ALA A 113 -0.21 18.65 1.27
C ALA A 113 -1.51 19.47 1.24
N GLY A 114 -2.54 19.03 1.98
CA GLY A 114 -3.78 19.79 2.13
C GLY A 114 -3.60 21.14 2.83
N ASP A 115 -2.77 21.18 3.89
CA ASP A 115 -2.52 22.40 4.67
C ASP A 115 -1.78 23.51 3.89
N VAL A 116 -1.03 23.15 2.84
CA VAL A 116 -0.23 24.09 2.02
C VAL A 116 -1.03 24.66 0.84
N LEU A 117 -2.11 24.00 0.47
CA LEU A 117 -2.92 24.38 -0.70
C LEU A 117 -4.00 25.42 -0.32
N PRO A 118 -4.26 26.40 -1.19
CA PRO A 118 -5.45 27.24 -1.06
C PRO A 118 -6.72 26.40 -1.09
N THR A 119 -7.74 26.76 -0.31
CA THR A 119 -9.01 26.02 -0.21
C THR A 119 -9.66 25.74 -1.56
N SER A 120 -9.56 26.68 -2.51
CA SER A 120 -10.08 26.54 -3.88
C SER A 120 -9.33 25.51 -4.74
N LYS A 121 -8.10 25.13 -4.38
CA LYS A 121 -7.24 24.20 -5.17
C LYS A 121 -6.90 22.90 -4.43
N VAL A 122 -7.49 22.68 -3.26
CA VAL A 122 -7.18 21.49 -2.43
C VAL A 122 -7.49 20.19 -3.18
N THR A 123 -8.67 20.08 -3.80
CA THR A 123 -9.09 18.86 -4.52
C THR A 123 -8.16 18.56 -5.69
N GLU A 124 -7.85 19.55 -6.51
CA GLU A 124 -6.93 19.40 -7.65
C GLU A 124 -5.51 19.05 -7.18
N GLY A 125 -5.02 19.73 -6.16
CA GLY A 125 -3.68 19.49 -5.62
C GLY A 125 -3.54 18.10 -4.98
N ILE A 126 -4.54 17.63 -4.23
CA ILE A 126 -4.54 16.28 -3.66
C ILE A 126 -4.61 15.21 -4.77
N SER A 127 -5.39 15.44 -5.83
CA SER A 127 -5.42 14.54 -6.98
C SER A 127 -4.05 14.43 -7.65
N ARG A 128 -3.36 15.57 -7.86
CA ARG A 128 -1.98 15.58 -8.38
C ARG A 128 -1.02 14.88 -7.41
N PHE A 129 -1.19 15.09 -6.10
CA PHE A 129 -0.36 14.46 -5.08
C PHE A 129 -0.50 12.92 -5.09
N ALA A 130 -1.68 12.39 -5.42
CA ALA A 130 -1.92 10.95 -5.54
C ALA A 130 -1.08 10.27 -6.65
N PHE A 131 -0.59 11.02 -7.66
CA PHE A 131 0.33 10.46 -8.66
C PHE A 131 1.66 10.02 -8.05
N THR A 132 2.11 10.61 -6.94
CA THR A 132 3.34 10.18 -6.25
C THR A 132 3.27 8.72 -5.82
N VAL A 133 2.07 8.22 -5.49
CA VAL A 133 1.86 6.82 -5.11
C VAL A 133 2.16 5.91 -6.31
N SER A 134 1.56 6.18 -7.46
CA SER A 134 1.76 5.36 -8.67
C SER A 134 3.21 5.40 -9.16
N ILE A 135 3.83 6.59 -9.16
CA ILE A 135 5.23 6.75 -9.56
C ILE A 135 6.15 6.03 -8.56
N GLY A 136 5.91 6.17 -7.25
CA GLY A 136 6.68 5.49 -6.21
C GLY A 136 6.57 3.97 -6.29
N MET A 137 5.38 3.44 -6.58
CA MET A 137 5.14 2.01 -6.79
C MET A 137 5.89 1.43 -7.99
N ALA A 138 6.12 2.23 -9.04
CA ALA A 138 6.88 1.81 -10.21
C ALA A 138 8.39 1.96 -10.00
N LEU A 139 8.83 3.18 -9.64
CA LEU A 139 10.26 3.51 -9.55
C LEU A 139 10.94 2.90 -8.34
N GLY A 140 10.23 2.79 -7.22
CA GLY A 140 10.82 2.24 -5.99
C GLY A 140 11.36 0.82 -6.18
N PRO A 141 10.51 -0.17 -6.48
CA PRO A 141 10.95 -1.53 -6.73
C PRO A 141 11.95 -1.64 -7.89
N TYR A 142 11.74 -0.86 -8.96
CA TYR A 142 12.67 -0.84 -10.09
C TYR A 142 14.10 -0.48 -9.65
N VAL A 143 14.27 0.66 -8.98
CA VAL A 143 15.59 1.10 -8.50
C VAL A 143 16.17 0.13 -7.48
N GLY A 144 15.35 -0.29 -6.50
CA GLY A 144 15.80 -1.17 -5.44
C GLY A 144 16.28 -2.53 -5.94
N LEU A 145 15.53 -3.14 -6.86
CA LEU A 145 15.87 -4.44 -7.44
C LEU A 145 17.05 -4.35 -8.44
N GLN A 146 17.17 -3.27 -9.20
CA GLN A 146 18.33 -3.05 -10.07
C GLN A 146 19.63 -2.95 -9.25
N VAL A 147 19.60 -2.26 -8.11
CA VAL A 147 20.77 -2.22 -7.21
C VAL A 147 21.04 -3.58 -6.59
N GLN A 148 19.98 -4.31 -6.18
CA GLN A 148 20.11 -5.64 -5.59
C GLN A 148 20.74 -6.63 -6.57
N SER A 149 20.27 -6.66 -7.81
CA SER A 149 20.77 -7.61 -8.82
C SER A 149 22.19 -7.33 -9.28
N ASN A 150 22.60 -6.05 -9.31
CA ASN A 150 23.93 -5.64 -9.78
C ASN A 150 24.99 -5.55 -8.65
N MET A 151 24.54 -5.45 -7.39
CA MET A 151 25.45 -5.27 -6.25
C MET A 151 25.13 -6.23 -5.09
N SER A 152 24.15 -5.88 -4.25
CA SER A 152 23.72 -6.71 -3.12
C SER A 152 22.47 -6.13 -2.44
N SER A 153 21.78 -6.94 -1.62
CA SER A 153 20.67 -6.47 -0.77
C SER A 153 21.10 -5.38 0.19
N LYS A 154 22.34 -5.45 0.74
CA LYS A 154 22.89 -4.39 1.62
C LYS A 154 23.06 -3.07 0.87
N ALA A 155 23.56 -3.10 -0.36
CA ALA A 155 23.69 -1.91 -1.20
C ALA A 155 22.29 -1.29 -1.49
N SER A 156 21.27 -2.11 -1.72
CA SER A 156 19.91 -1.64 -1.90
C SER A 156 19.39 -0.92 -0.65
N PHE A 157 19.57 -1.45 0.56
CA PHE A 157 19.18 -0.77 1.78
C PHE A 157 19.93 0.57 1.99
N LEU A 158 21.21 0.65 1.64
CA LEU A 158 21.96 1.91 1.69
C LEU A 158 21.45 2.92 0.65
N THR A 159 21.11 2.46 -0.55
CA THR A 159 20.50 3.31 -1.58
C THR A 159 19.16 3.86 -1.11
N ILE A 160 18.31 3.02 -0.53
CA ILE A 160 17.02 3.42 0.04
C ILE A 160 17.21 4.40 1.19
N PHE A 161 18.21 4.17 2.05
CA PHE A 161 18.59 5.12 3.10
C PHE A 161 18.97 6.49 2.50
N GLY A 162 19.81 6.52 1.46
CA GLY A 162 20.17 7.74 0.74
C GLY A 162 18.95 8.48 0.16
N ILE A 163 18.01 7.75 -0.45
CA ILE A 163 16.73 8.30 -0.97
C ILE A 163 15.92 8.93 0.16
N THR A 164 15.82 8.28 1.32
CA THR A 164 15.06 8.81 2.46
C THR A 164 15.74 9.99 3.13
N VAL A 165 17.08 10.02 3.18
CA VAL A 165 17.84 11.19 3.63
C VAL A 165 17.62 12.38 2.69
N LEU A 166 17.61 12.16 1.37
CA LEU A 166 17.27 13.20 0.40
C LEU A 166 15.85 13.73 0.62
N ALA A 167 14.88 12.85 0.89
CA ALA A 167 13.52 13.24 1.25
C ALA A 167 13.50 14.10 2.53
N LEU A 168 14.28 13.75 3.54
CA LEU A 168 14.41 14.50 4.79
C LEU A 168 15.00 15.89 4.53
N ILE A 169 16.03 16.02 3.69
CA ILE A 169 16.61 17.29 3.29
C ILE A 169 15.57 18.15 2.57
N CYS A 170 14.83 17.58 1.59
CA CYS A 170 13.81 18.29 0.85
C CYS A 170 12.72 18.86 1.76
N VAL A 171 12.21 18.07 2.71
CA VAL A 171 11.18 18.56 3.63
C VAL A 171 11.72 19.56 4.64
N SER A 172 12.97 19.42 5.08
CA SER A 172 13.60 20.37 6.02
C SER A 172 13.74 21.77 5.42
N CYS A 173 13.89 21.88 4.09
CA CYS A 173 13.86 23.15 3.36
C CYS A 173 12.44 23.77 3.30
N CYS A 174 11.40 23.01 3.65
CA CYS A 174 10.01 23.44 3.57
C CYS A 174 9.56 24.08 4.89
N ARG A 175 10.09 25.29 5.23
CA ARG A 175 9.69 26.01 6.44
C ARG A 175 8.19 26.30 6.45
N MET A 176 7.44 25.63 7.34
CA MET A 176 6.00 25.80 7.50
C MET A 176 5.68 26.43 8.85
N LYS A 177 4.81 27.46 8.82
CA LYS A 177 4.22 28.02 10.04
C LYS A 177 2.88 27.33 10.27
N TYR A 178 2.65 26.78 11.44
CA TYR A 178 1.39 26.14 11.80
C TYR A 178 0.65 26.94 12.84
N PRO A 179 -0.69 27.04 12.72
CA PRO A 179 -1.53 27.61 13.75
C PRO A 179 -1.45 26.78 15.04
N LYS A 180 -1.78 27.40 16.16
CA LYS A 180 -1.91 26.68 17.45
C LYS A 180 -2.97 25.60 17.31
N VAL A 181 -2.61 24.36 17.62
CA VAL A 181 -3.50 23.20 17.54
C VAL A 181 -4.37 23.16 18.79
N GLN A 182 -5.70 23.03 18.63
CA GLN A 182 -6.60 22.71 19.75
C GLN A 182 -6.47 21.24 20.10
N ARG A 183 -6.01 20.94 21.31
CA ARG A 183 -5.81 19.57 21.78
C ARG A 183 -7.15 18.85 21.95
N LYS A 184 -7.30 17.69 21.31
CA LYS A 184 -8.43 16.77 21.46
C LYS A 184 -8.03 15.60 22.33
N LYS A 185 -8.98 15.04 23.07
CA LYS A 185 -8.76 13.79 23.83
C LYS A 185 -8.55 12.63 22.85
N PHE A 186 -7.67 11.69 23.19
CA PHE A 186 -7.48 10.46 22.41
C PHE A 186 -8.72 9.57 22.51
N SER A 187 -9.29 9.19 21.37
CA SER A 187 -10.44 8.30 21.30
C SER A 187 -10.30 7.34 20.11
N ILE A 188 -10.09 6.06 20.40
CA ILE A 188 -10.04 5.01 19.38
C ILE A 188 -11.39 4.90 18.65
N ARG A 189 -12.51 5.11 19.38
CA ARG A 189 -13.86 5.02 18.83
C ARG A 189 -14.15 6.04 17.75
N GLU A 190 -13.50 7.21 17.80
CA GLU A 190 -13.63 8.26 16.78
C GLU A 190 -12.79 7.98 15.53
N THR A 191 -11.83 7.06 15.63
CA THR A 191 -10.93 6.70 14.52
C THR A 191 -11.59 5.70 13.55
N ILE A 192 -12.51 4.87 14.06
CA ILE A 192 -13.23 3.87 13.24
C ILE A 192 -14.62 4.39 12.92
N TYR A 193 -14.88 4.61 11.64
CA TYR A 193 -16.19 5.00 11.14
C TYR A 193 -17.02 3.76 10.76
N GLY A 194 -17.99 3.39 11.60
CA GLY A 194 -18.79 2.17 11.46
C GLY A 194 -19.37 1.93 10.07
N PRO A 195 -20.00 2.93 9.40
CA PRO A 195 -20.53 2.76 8.05
C PRO A 195 -19.51 2.42 6.97
N ALA A 196 -18.20 2.67 7.18
CA ALA A 196 -17.13 2.29 6.25
C ALA A 196 -16.64 0.84 6.46
N VAL A 197 -16.99 0.20 7.56
CA VAL A 197 -16.51 -1.16 7.91
C VAL A 197 -16.88 -2.22 6.87
N PRO A 198 -18.09 -2.27 6.29
CA PRO A 198 -18.40 -3.24 5.25
C PRO A 198 -17.51 -3.12 4.01
N PHE A 199 -17.21 -1.89 3.59
CA PHE A 199 -16.30 -1.64 2.47
C PHE A 199 -14.86 -2.02 2.83
N MET A 200 -14.42 -1.74 4.08
CA MET A 200 -13.13 -2.14 4.61
C MET A 200 -12.97 -3.66 4.58
N LEU A 201 -13.93 -4.40 5.13
CA LEU A 201 -13.88 -5.87 5.18
C LEU A 201 -13.85 -6.49 3.77
N ASN A 202 -14.65 -5.98 2.85
CA ASN A 202 -14.63 -6.47 1.47
C ASN A 202 -13.28 -6.22 0.80
N MET A 203 -12.76 -4.98 0.91
CA MET A 203 -11.47 -4.64 0.33
C MET A 203 -10.31 -5.40 1.00
N MET A 204 -10.42 -5.76 2.29
CA MET A 204 -9.44 -6.59 2.98
C MET A 204 -9.26 -7.95 2.27
N PHE A 205 -10.37 -8.64 1.92
CA PHE A 205 -10.29 -9.88 1.14
C PHE A 205 -9.59 -9.66 -0.21
N LEU A 206 -9.89 -8.56 -0.89
CA LEU A 206 -9.27 -8.24 -2.17
C LEU A 206 -7.78 -7.88 -2.04
N MET A 207 -7.32 -7.45 -0.87
CA MET A 207 -5.92 -7.11 -0.59
C MET A 207 -5.07 -8.32 -0.19
N ILE A 208 -5.66 -9.47 0.16
CA ILE A 208 -4.92 -10.70 0.51
C ILE A 208 -4.02 -11.16 -0.66
N PRO A 209 -4.54 -11.39 -1.89
CA PRO A 209 -3.68 -11.79 -3.00
C PRO A 209 -2.68 -10.70 -3.41
N TYR A 210 -3.05 -9.43 -3.26
CA TYR A 210 -2.14 -8.32 -3.49
C TYR A 210 -0.93 -8.40 -2.55
N GLY A 211 -1.17 -8.64 -1.26
CA GLY A 211 -0.11 -8.82 -0.26
C GLY A 211 0.80 -10.02 -0.59
N ALA A 212 0.23 -11.15 -1.02
CA ALA A 212 0.97 -12.31 -1.45
C ALA A 212 1.91 -11.97 -2.62
N VAL A 213 1.38 -11.34 -3.68
CA VAL A 213 2.16 -11.00 -4.88
C VAL A 213 3.29 -10.03 -4.57
N ILE A 214 3.02 -8.90 -3.92
CA ILE A 214 4.07 -7.90 -3.66
C ILE A 214 5.14 -8.41 -2.71
N ALA A 215 4.80 -9.35 -1.82
CA ALA A 215 5.71 -9.90 -0.83
C ALA A 215 6.58 -11.06 -1.40
N TYR A 216 6.00 -11.93 -2.22
CA TYR A 216 6.66 -13.16 -2.64
C TYR A 216 6.98 -13.27 -4.13
N CYS A 217 6.58 -12.31 -4.96
CA CYS A 217 6.90 -12.30 -6.38
C CYS A 217 8.42 -12.31 -6.63
N SER A 218 9.22 -11.68 -5.74
CA SER A 218 10.68 -11.68 -5.82
C SER A 218 11.28 -13.06 -5.57
N ILE A 219 10.75 -13.80 -4.58
CA ILE A 219 11.19 -15.15 -4.30
C ILE A 219 10.79 -16.08 -5.47
N LEU A 220 9.58 -15.95 -5.99
CA LEU A 220 9.14 -16.72 -7.15
C LEU A 220 10.00 -16.45 -8.38
N ALA A 221 10.33 -15.19 -8.65
CA ALA A 221 11.19 -14.81 -9.75
C ALA A 221 12.61 -15.39 -9.61
N GLN A 222 13.11 -15.50 -8.39
CA GLN A 222 14.39 -16.17 -8.09
C GLN A 222 14.30 -17.69 -8.30
N GLU A 223 13.24 -18.35 -7.79
CA GLU A 223 13.03 -19.81 -7.99
C GLU A 223 12.90 -20.19 -9.46
N LYS A 224 12.37 -19.28 -10.30
CA LYS A 224 12.17 -19.51 -11.74
C LYS A 224 13.32 -18.98 -12.61
N ASP A 225 14.37 -18.43 -12.02
CA ASP A 225 15.51 -17.81 -12.73
C ASP A 225 15.11 -16.69 -13.71
N ILE A 226 14.10 -15.89 -13.32
CA ILE A 226 13.57 -14.78 -14.10
C ILE A 226 13.68 -13.42 -13.35
N MET A 227 14.64 -13.34 -12.40
CA MET A 227 14.83 -12.13 -11.58
C MET A 227 15.05 -10.84 -12.39
N GLY A 228 15.71 -10.95 -13.55
CA GLY A 228 15.93 -9.81 -14.46
C GLY A 228 14.67 -9.13 -14.97
N TYR A 229 13.54 -9.85 -14.99
CA TYR A 229 12.24 -9.30 -15.40
C TYR A 229 11.45 -8.66 -14.26
N LEU A 230 11.81 -8.94 -13.00
CA LEU A 230 11.06 -8.49 -11.83
C LEU A 230 10.96 -6.96 -11.70
N PRO A 231 12.01 -6.15 -11.95
CA PRO A 231 11.90 -4.69 -11.93
C PRO A 231 10.84 -4.17 -12.92
N TYR A 232 10.77 -4.78 -14.10
CA TYR A 232 9.81 -4.41 -15.15
C TYR A 232 8.38 -4.88 -14.84
N PHE A 233 8.22 -5.96 -14.06
CA PHE A 233 6.92 -6.40 -13.54
C PHE A 233 6.19 -5.25 -12.80
N TYR A 234 6.89 -4.54 -11.91
CA TYR A 234 6.30 -3.41 -11.17
C TYR A 234 5.96 -2.23 -12.08
N ILE A 235 6.74 -2.01 -13.14
CA ILE A 235 6.41 -1.00 -14.16
C ILE A 235 5.13 -1.41 -14.90
N CYS A 236 5.04 -2.65 -15.40
CA CYS A 236 3.85 -3.17 -16.07
C CYS A 236 2.60 -3.11 -15.18
N LEU A 237 2.75 -3.43 -13.88
CA LEU A 237 1.69 -3.34 -12.89
C LEU A 237 1.16 -1.89 -12.81
N VAL A 238 2.04 -0.91 -12.68
CA VAL A 238 1.64 0.50 -12.59
C VAL A 238 1.05 1.00 -13.90
N VAL A 239 1.59 0.60 -15.04
CA VAL A 239 1.02 0.93 -16.38
C VAL A 239 -0.41 0.38 -16.48
N GLY A 240 -0.65 -0.88 -16.10
CA GLY A 240 -1.99 -1.45 -16.03
C GLY A 240 -2.94 -0.66 -15.12
N MET A 241 -2.47 -0.28 -13.91
CA MET A 241 -3.23 0.56 -12.98
C MET A 241 -3.59 1.94 -13.57
N LEU A 242 -2.67 2.59 -14.25
CA LEU A 242 -2.90 3.91 -14.84
C LEU A 242 -3.89 3.83 -16.00
N ILE A 243 -3.72 2.87 -16.90
CA ILE A 243 -4.63 2.65 -18.04
C ILE A 243 -6.06 2.42 -17.52
N SER A 244 -6.23 1.55 -16.53
CA SER A 244 -7.56 1.25 -16.00
C SER A 244 -8.18 2.46 -15.30
N LYS A 245 -7.43 3.22 -14.51
CA LYS A 245 -7.91 4.46 -13.86
C LYS A 245 -8.41 5.48 -14.88
N LEU A 246 -7.65 5.70 -15.96
CA LEU A 246 -8.01 6.68 -17.00
C LEU A 246 -9.22 6.22 -17.82
N SER A 247 -9.29 4.92 -18.15
CA SER A 247 -10.35 4.36 -19.00
C SER A 247 -11.69 4.24 -18.28
N THR A 248 -11.69 4.00 -16.97
CA THR A 248 -12.91 3.65 -16.22
C THR A 248 -13.53 4.81 -15.44
N GLN A 249 -12.82 5.93 -15.30
CA GLN A 249 -13.32 7.07 -14.52
C GLN A 249 -14.68 7.57 -14.99
N LYS A 250 -14.90 7.71 -16.30
CA LYS A 250 -16.17 8.13 -16.86
C LYS A 250 -17.33 7.15 -16.56
N VAL A 251 -17.01 5.85 -16.50
CA VAL A 251 -18.00 4.80 -16.20
C VAL A 251 -18.36 4.80 -14.71
N ILE A 252 -17.37 5.08 -13.85
CA ILE A 252 -17.56 5.24 -12.41
C ILE A 252 -18.44 6.46 -12.13
N ASP A 253 -18.15 7.58 -12.76
CA ASP A 253 -18.94 8.81 -12.63
C ASP A 253 -20.37 8.63 -13.10
N GLY A 254 -20.61 7.79 -14.12
CA GLY A 254 -21.91 7.38 -14.63
C GLY A 254 -22.68 6.39 -13.75
N GLY A 255 -22.12 5.98 -12.59
CA GLY A 255 -22.77 5.08 -11.63
C GLY A 255 -22.85 3.60 -12.05
N LYS A 256 -22.25 3.21 -13.17
CA LYS A 256 -22.19 1.82 -13.66
C LYS A 256 -21.03 1.05 -13.05
N HIS A 257 -21.02 0.89 -11.71
CA HIS A 257 -19.89 0.29 -10.99
C HIS A 257 -19.87 -1.25 -11.03
N ARG A 258 -21.02 -1.93 -11.07
CA ARG A 258 -21.11 -3.41 -11.03
C ARG A 258 -20.30 -4.11 -12.12
N PRO A 259 -20.48 -3.80 -13.42
CA PRO A 259 -19.72 -4.49 -14.46
C PRO A 259 -18.22 -4.28 -14.33
N LEU A 260 -17.78 -3.11 -13.79
CA LEU A 260 -16.36 -2.85 -13.53
C LEU A 260 -15.81 -3.74 -12.41
N VAL A 261 -16.57 -3.94 -11.32
CA VAL A 261 -16.15 -4.83 -10.24
C VAL A 261 -16.04 -6.27 -10.75
N TYR A 262 -17.03 -6.76 -11.50
CA TYR A 262 -17.03 -8.12 -12.03
C TYR A 262 -15.87 -8.34 -13.02
N ALA A 263 -15.67 -7.42 -13.96
CA ALA A 263 -14.56 -7.50 -14.91
C ALA A 263 -13.21 -7.52 -14.20
N SER A 264 -13.03 -6.66 -13.19
CA SER A 264 -11.79 -6.60 -12.40
C SER A 264 -11.55 -7.91 -11.63
N LEU A 265 -12.58 -8.46 -10.99
CA LEU A 265 -12.46 -9.73 -10.26
C LEU A 265 -12.08 -10.88 -11.19
N VAL A 266 -12.72 -10.99 -12.37
CA VAL A 266 -12.41 -12.00 -13.37
C VAL A 266 -10.94 -11.88 -13.82
N VAL A 267 -10.51 -10.67 -14.16
CA VAL A 267 -9.11 -10.41 -14.57
C VAL A 267 -8.14 -10.81 -13.46
N LEU A 268 -8.41 -10.43 -12.20
CA LEU A 268 -7.55 -10.75 -11.07
C LEU A 268 -7.51 -12.25 -10.77
N ILE A 269 -8.65 -12.95 -10.81
CA ILE A 269 -8.72 -14.41 -10.61
C ILE A 269 -7.92 -15.12 -11.70
N LEU A 270 -8.14 -14.77 -12.97
CA LEU A 270 -7.41 -15.37 -14.08
C LEU A 270 -5.90 -15.10 -13.97
N THR A 271 -5.52 -13.89 -13.55
CA THR A 271 -4.11 -13.56 -13.31
C THR A 271 -3.49 -14.42 -12.22
N MET A 272 -4.19 -14.63 -11.08
CA MET A 272 -3.68 -15.53 -10.02
C MET A 272 -3.55 -16.97 -10.48
N ILE A 273 -4.51 -17.48 -11.23
CA ILE A 273 -4.46 -18.82 -11.80
C ILE A 273 -3.31 -18.94 -12.81
N SER A 274 -3.01 -17.88 -13.57
CA SER A 274 -1.91 -17.90 -14.55
C SER A 274 -0.54 -18.12 -13.91
N PHE A 275 -0.35 -17.78 -12.63
CA PHE A 275 0.91 -18.08 -11.91
C PHE A 275 1.22 -19.57 -11.81
N LEU A 276 0.22 -20.47 -11.92
CA LEU A 276 0.47 -21.92 -12.00
C LEU A 276 1.32 -22.30 -13.22
N PHE A 277 1.16 -21.55 -14.31
CA PHE A 277 1.82 -21.80 -15.59
C PHE A 277 3.01 -20.87 -15.83
N LEU A 278 3.47 -20.17 -14.79
CA LEU A 278 4.56 -19.22 -14.90
C LEU A 278 5.89 -19.93 -15.18
N THR A 279 6.40 -19.74 -16.39
CA THR A 279 7.67 -20.34 -16.85
C THR A 279 8.64 -19.29 -17.43
N THR A 280 8.15 -18.15 -17.88
CA THR A 280 8.96 -17.14 -18.60
C THR A 280 8.82 -15.76 -17.98
N GLY A 281 9.86 -14.92 -18.14
CA GLY A 281 9.82 -13.54 -17.69
C GLY A 281 8.75 -12.70 -18.39
N VAL A 282 8.49 -12.99 -19.69
CA VAL A 282 7.43 -12.30 -20.43
C VAL A 282 6.05 -12.59 -19.82
N HIS A 283 5.80 -13.84 -19.42
CA HIS A 283 4.56 -14.18 -18.72
C HIS A 283 4.42 -13.39 -17.41
N LEU A 284 5.51 -13.22 -16.67
CA LEU A 284 5.53 -12.39 -15.45
C LEU A 284 5.14 -10.93 -15.75
N LEU A 285 5.65 -10.34 -16.84
CA LEU A 285 5.30 -8.97 -17.24
C LEU A 285 3.82 -8.83 -17.60
N VAL A 286 3.29 -9.78 -18.36
CA VAL A 286 1.87 -9.84 -18.75
C VAL A 286 0.98 -10.00 -17.51
N ALA A 287 1.35 -10.90 -16.59
CA ALA A 287 0.64 -11.06 -15.32
C ALA A 287 0.66 -9.75 -14.50
N GLY A 288 1.79 -9.06 -14.42
CA GLY A 288 1.90 -7.76 -13.75
C GLY A 288 0.96 -6.72 -14.35
N PHE A 289 0.90 -6.63 -15.67
CA PHE A 289 0.02 -5.69 -16.37
C PHE A 289 -1.47 -5.95 -16.05
N PHE A 290 -1.95 -7.19 -16.18
CA PHE A 290 -3.34 -7.53 -15.89
C PHE A 290 -3.66 -7.41 -14.40
N PHE A 291 -2.72 -7.75 -13.53
CA PHE A 291 -2.86 -7.54 -12.08
C PHE A 291 -3.07 -6.05 -11.75
N GLY A 292 -2.24 -5.19 -12.36
CA GLY A 292 -2.39 -3.73 -12.24
C GLY A 292 -3.73 -3.23 -12.80
N LEU A 293 -4.16 -3.78 -13.93
CA LEU A 293 -5.43 -3.42 -14.58
C LEU A 293 -6.63 -3.68 -13.65
N GLY A 294 -6.69 -4.83 -13.00
CA GLY A 294 -7.73 -5.17 -12.04
C GLY A 294 -7.74 -4.25 -10.81
N TYR A 295 -6.57 -4.04 -10.19
CA TYR A 295 -6.45 -3.17 -9.01
C TYR A 295 -6.69 -1.69 -9.30
N GLY A 296 -6.30 -1.22 -10.47
CA GLY A 296 -6.49 0.15 -10.88
C GLY A 296 -7.97 0.56 -10.98
N ILE A 297 -8.89 -0.41 -11.08
CA ILE A 297 -10.34 -0.20 -11.03
C ILE A 297 -10.85 -0.31 -9.60
N LEU A 298 -10.56 -1.42 -8.91
CA LEU A 298 -11.16 -1.73 -7.61
C LEU A 298 -10.79 -0.71 -6.54
N GLN A 299 -9.52 -0.32 -6.46
CA GLN A 299 -9.02 0.59 -5.43
C GLN A 299 -9.75 1.95 -5.42
N PRO A 300 -9.78 2.73 -6.52
CA PRO A 300 -10.46 4.02 -6.51
C PRO A 300 -11.98 3.87 -6.44
N LEU A 301 -12.54 2.79 -6.96
CA LEU A 301 -13.97 2.54 -6.93
C LEU A 301 -14.47 2.33 -5.49
N PHE A 302 -13.86 1.44 -4.72
CA PHE A 302 -14.23 1.23 -3.31
C PHE A 302 -13.95 2.47 -2.45
N GLN A 303 -12.87 3.20 -2.74
CA GLN A 303 -12.61 4.48 -2.07
C GLN A 303 -13.70 5.50 -2.37
N SER A 304 -14.23 5.52 -3.60
CA SER A 304 -15.35 6.39 -3.97
C SER A 304 -16.65 6.00 -3.26
N PHE A 305 -16.90 4.71 -3.03
CA PHE A 305 -18.05 4.27 -2.23
C PHE A 305 -17.97 4.82 -0.80
N VAL A 306 -16.82 4.71 -0.17
CA VAL A 306 -16.61 5.23 1.19
C VAL A 306 -16.77 6.76 1.25
N THR A 307 -16.10 7.47 0.36
CA THR A 307 -16.10 8.94 0.39
C THR A 307 -17.44 9.53 -0.05
N GLY A 308 -18.11 8.89 -1.02
CA GLY A 308 -19.41 9.33 -1.57
C GLY A 308 -20.60 9.11 -0.63
N THR A 309 -20.47 8.13 0.31
CA THR A 309 -21.54 7.85 1.29
C THR A 309 -21.26 8.43 2.67
N THR A 310 -20.14 9.17 2.85
CA THR A 310 -19.72 9.70 4.15
C THR A 310 -19.89 11.22 4.21
N PRO A 311 -20.56 11.77 5.25
CA PRO A 311 -20.66 13.21 5.49
C PRO A 311 -19.28 13.88 5.59
N GLY A 312 -19.15 15.11 5.08
CA GLY A 312 -17.88 15.83 4.98
C GLY A 312 -17.00 15.78 6.23
N PRO A 313 -17.52 16.11 7.45
CA PRO A 313 -16.71 16.10 8.68
C PRO A 313 -16.16 14.72 9.07
N LYS A 314 -16.77 13.62 8.62
CA LYS A 314 -16.37 12.23 8.97
C LYS A 314 -15.54 11.55 7.89
N ARG A 315 -15.29 12.18 6.74
CA ARG A 315 -14.52 11.60 5.63
C ARG A 315 -13.11 11.17 6.01
N GLY A 316 -12.46 11.89 6.91
CA GLY A 316 -11.13 11.53 7.40
C GLY A 316 -11.14 10.18 8.13
N ALA A 317 -12.05 10.00 9.09
CA ALA A 317 -12.21 8.75 9.84
C ALA A 317 -12.65 7.58 8.93
N ALA A 318 -13.57 7.84 7.97
CA ALA A 318 -14.01 6.84 7.01
C ALA A 318 -12.86 6.36 6.11
N ASN A 319 -12.05 7.28 5.60
CA ASN A 319 -10.88 6.95 4.80
C ASN A 319 -9.81 6.21 5.61
N ALA A 320 -9.57 6.62 6.86
CA ALA A 320 -8.66 5.91 7.76
C ALA A 320 -9.14 4.47 8.02
N THR A 321 -10.44 4.28 8.28
CA THR A 321 -11.05 2.95 8.42
C THR A 321 -10.86 2.11 7.15
N TYR A 322 -11.11 2.69 5.98
CA TYR A 322 -10.92 2.01 4.70
C TYR A 322 -9.45 1.60 4.47
N MET A 323 -8.50 2.45 4.83
CA MET A 323 -7.06 2.16 4.67
C MET A 323 -6.59 0.99 5.54
N LEU A 324 -7.27 0.66 6.65
CA LEU A 324 -6.96 -0.55 7.43
C LEU A 324 -7.08 -1.83 6.60
N SER A 325 -7.97 -1.86 5.59
CA SER A 325 -8.12 -3.01 4.69
C SER A 325 -6.82 -3.39 3.97
N TYR A 326 -6.01 -2.38 3.61
CA TYR A 326 -4.72 -2.58 2.94
C TYR A 326 -3.73 -3.23 3.89
N ASP A 327 -3.55 -2.63 5.06
CA ASP A 327 -2.56 -3.11 6.02
C ASP A 327 -2.90 -4.53 6.50
N ILE A 328 -4.18 -4.79 6.82
CA ILE A 328 -4.64 -6.11 7.29
C ILE A 328 -4.56 -7.14 6.14
N GLY A 329 -5.10 -6.81 4.96
CA GLY A 329 -5.12 -7.74 3.83
C GLY A 329 -3.72 -8.10 3.34
N ILE A 330 -2.82 -7.10 3.20
CA ILE A 330 -1.42 -7.34 2.84
C ILE A 330 -0.72 -8.20 3.89
N GLY A 331 -0.93 -7.92 5.18
CA GLY A 331 -0.35 -8.71 6.27
C GLY A 331 -0.81 -10.16 6.22
N ILE A 332 -2.12 -10.41 6.10
CA ILE A 332 -2.68 -11.77 5.98
C ILE A 332 -2.11 -12.47 4.74
N GLY A 333 -2.10 -11.80 3.59
CA GLY A 333 -1.58 -12.37 2.34
C GLY A 333 -0.11 -12.77 2.43
N SER A 334 0.72 -11.90 3.02
CA SER A 334 2.14 -12.18 3.25
C SER A 334 2.35 -13.37 4.20
N LEU A 335 1.56 -13.45 5.26
CA LEU A 335 1.64 -14.55 6.23
C LEU A 335 1.21 -15.88 5.61
N LEU A 336 0.04 -15.90 4.97
CA LEU A 336 -0.48 -17.11 4.30
C LEU A 336 0.50 -17.62 3.26
N MET A 337 1.10 -16.74 2.47
CA MET A 337 2.04 -17.11 1.43
C MET A 337 3.32 -17.73 2.00
N GLY A 338 3.77 -17.28 3.18
CA GLY A 338 4.89 -17.89 3.88
C GLY A 338 4.64 -19.34 4.25
N PHE A 339 3.45 -19.67 4.75
CA PHE A 339 3.06 -21.05 5.04
C PHE A 339 2.84 -21.88 3.75
N MET A 340 2.23 -21.27 2.72
CA MET A 340 2.00 -21.96 1.45
C MET A 340 3.30 -22.28 0.72
N GLN A 341 4.30 -21.43 0.81
CA GLN A 341 5.62 -21.70 0.22
C GLN A 341 6.22 -23.01 0.71
N GLU A 342 6.12 -23.29 2.02
CA GLU A 342 6.68 -24.50 2.63
C GLU A 342 5.85 -25.75 2.32
N SER A 343 4.53 -25.62 2.21
CA SER A 343 3.62 -26.78 2.12
C SER A 343 3.29 -27.20 0.69
N ILE A 344 3.05 -26.25 -0.21
CA ILE A 344 2.52 -26.50 -1.56
C ILE A 344 3.27 -25.73 -2.67
N GLY A 345 4.27 -24.93 -2.31
CA GLY A 345 5.05 -24.10 -3.24
C GLY A 345 4.36 -22.80 -3.63
N LEU A 346 5.16 -21.85 -4.18
CA LEU A 346 4.71 -20.48 -4.45
C LEU A 346 3.67 -20.40 -5.56
N THR A 347 3.86 -21.12 -6.67
CA THR A 347 2.94 -21.07 -7.82
C THR A 347 1.54 -21.50 -7.45
N THR A 348 1.41 -22.63 -6.74
CA THR A 348 0.13 -23.13 -6.21
C THR A 348 -0.43 -22.18 -5.15
N GLY A 349 0.43 -21.64 -4.26
CA GLY A 349 0.06 -20.66 -3.26
C GLY A 349 -0.59 -19.42 -3.88
N PHE A 350 0.02 -18.83 -4.92
CA PHE A 350 -0.58 -17.68 -5.63
C PHE A 350 -1.95 -18.01 -6.21
N ALA A 351 -2.09 -19.16 -6.89
CA ALA A 351 -3.37 -19.56 -7.45
C ALA A 351 -4.45 -19.74 -6.37
N LEU A 352 -4.12 -20.32 -5.22
CA LEU A 352 -5.05 -20.48 -4.11
C LEU A 352 -5.48 -19.14 -3.49
N THR A 353 -4.63 -18.12 -3.53
CA THR A 353 -5.07 -16.79 -3.06
C THR A 353 -6.21 -16.21 -3.89
N ALA A 354 -6.46 -16.71 -5.13
CA ALA A 354 -7.63 -16.35 -5.92
C ALA A 354 -8.96 -16.63 -5.20
N ILE A 355 -8.98 -17.57 -4.24
CA ILE A 355 -10.16 -17.85 -3.40
C ILE A 355 -10.58 -16.58 -2.65
N ALA A 356 -9.63 -15.76 -2.21
CA ALA A 356 -9.95 -14.50 -1.53
C ALA A 356 -10.67 -13.50 -2.45
N TYR A 357 -10.37 -13.48 -3.76
CA TYR A 357 -11.14 -12.70 -4.73
C TYR A 357 -12.55 -13.25 -4.92
N VAL A 358 -12.69 -14.58 -4.95
CA VAL A 358 -14.03 -15.21 -5.05
C VAL A 358 -14.86 -14.86 -3.81
N VAL A 359 -14.29 -15.01 -2.60
CA VAL A 359 -14.96 -14.64 -1.35
C VAL A 359 -15.31 -13.15 -1.34
N GLY A 360 -14.37 -12.27 -1.68
CA GLY A 360 -14.61 -10.83 -1.79
C GLY A 360 -15.71 -10.50 -2.81
N GLY A 361 -15.75 -11.20 -3.94
CA GLY A 361 -16.80 -11.09 -4.95
C GLY A 361 -18.18 -11.51 -4.43
N ILE A 362 -18.26 -12.63 -3.73
CA ILE A 362 -19.49 -13.09 -3.09
C ILE A 362 -19.98 -12.09 -2.04
N VAL A 363 -19.10 -11.60 -1.17
CA VAL A 363 -19.43 -10.58 -0.17
C VAL A 363 -19.90 -9.28 -0.83
N TYR A 364 -19.26 -8.88 -1.93
CA TYR A 364 -19.70 -7.71 -2.70
C TYR A 364 -21.12 -7.87 -3.24
N ILE A 365 -21.40 -8.99 -3.91
CA ILE A 365 -22.69 -9.25 -4.54
C ILE A 365 -23.82 -9.39 -3.50
N SER A 366 -23.55 -10.14 -2.43
CA SER A 366 -24.57 -10.50 -1.43
C SER A 366 -24.89 -9.35 -0.47
N TYR A 367 -23.90 -8.50 -0.16
CA TYR A 367 -24.08 -7.50 0.90
C TYR A 367 -23.65 -6.08 0.50
N VAL A 368 -22.41 -5.89 0.02
CA VAL A 368 -21.81 -4.56 -0.11
C VAL A 368 -22.48 -3.69 -1.15
N ASP A 369 -22.88 -4.26 -2.28
CA ASP A 369 -23.59 -3.52 -3.34
C ASP A 369 -24.98 -3.03 -2.88
N GLY A 370 -25.72 -3.87 -2.19
CA GLY A 370 -27.02 -3.49 -1.59
C GLY A 370 -26.86 -2.40 -0.52
N TYR A 371 -25.86 -2.56 0.34
CA TYR A 371 -25.52 -1.61 1.39
C TYR A 371 -25.13 -0.23 0.80
N TYR A 372 -24.27 -0.21 -0.23
CA TYR A 372 -23.87 1.02 -0.91
C TYR A 372 -25.08 1.77 -1.49
N ARG A 373 -26.02 1.05 -2.14
CA ARG A 373 -27.21 1.66 -2.72
C ARG A 373 -28.09 2.29 -1.66
N LYS A 374 -28.30 1.60 -0.53
CA LYS A 374 -29.07 2.12 0.60
C LYS A 374 -28.49 3.43 1.11
N LEU A 375 -27.18 3.45 1.41
CA LEU A 375 -26.51 4.65 1.89
C LEU A 375 -26.55 5.82 0.89
N ARG A 376 -26.49 5.53 -0.42
CA ARG A 376 -26.55 6.57 -1.45
C ARG A 376 -27.94 7.21 -1.53
N VAL A 377 -29.01 6.44 -1.38
CA VAL A 377 -30.38 6.97 -1.34
C VAL A 377 -30.57 7.85 -0.11
N ASP A 378 -30.14 7.39 1.06
CA ASP A 378 -30.24 8.17 2.30
C ASP A 378 -29.45 9.48 2.22
N SER A 379 -28.30 9.50 1.55
CA SER A 379 -27.47 10.71 1.37
C SER A 379 -28.00 11.70 0.34
N SER A 380 -28.90 11.27 -0.56
CA SER A 380 -29.55 12.15 -1.54
C SER A 380 -30.89 12.73 -1.06
N ALA A 381 -31.42 12.20 0.03
CA ALA A 381 -32.71 12.62 0.62
C ALA A 381 -32.55 13.60 1.80
N GLY A 382 -31.34 13.87 2.26
CA GLY A 382 -31.00 14.83 3.31
C GLY A 382 -30.10 15.96 2.80
#